data_15a58eca2b0db52ee8f903756c137348
#
_entry.id   15a58eca2b0db52ee8f903756c137348
#
_cell.length_a   1.000
_cell.length_b   1.000
_cell.length_c   1.000
_cell.angle_alpha   90.00
_cell.angle_beta   90.00
_cell.angle_gamma   90.00
#
_symmetry.space_group_name_H-M   'P 1'
#
loop_
_entity.id
_entity.type
_entity.pdbx_description
1 polymer ?
#
loop_
_entity_poly.entity_id
_entity_poly.type
_entity_poly.pdbx_seq_one_letter_code
_entity_poly.pdbx_strand_id
1 'polypeptide(L)'
;MEKHTVSASLTDNTKYMNRALPVKKSFDIIERNLIIGGQNSAFYFIDGFTKDETMLKLMDSFLNISADDMPEDATSFSTSCIPYVEVDILGDFDSIFKNLLSGVTCLFIDGYEAAIAIDCRTYPSRSIEEPDKDKSLRGSRDGFVETIVFNTALMRRRIRDPHLIMEMYEAGTSTRTDVALCYMSDRVDRELLTTIQNKLEESKSQDLKMSQQSLAESLFQRKWYNPFPKYKFTERPDTACACLMEGKVILLTDTSPSALILPTSIFDMIEEANDYYFPPITGIYLKISRVLISLLTVFMVPLFLLFMQNPAWIPEIFRFVLIEDTVNIPLIFQILILELAIDGLRLAALNTPSMLSTPLSVIAGIVMGEFSVESGWFNSEIMLYMAFVSIANYTQPNFELGYALKFMRLLLLILTAIFNLPGFLTGCLIVVLCFTFNKTLSGRSYLNVKLN
;
A
#
# COMPACT_ATOMS: atom_id res chain seq x y z
N MET A 1 33.41 15.35 -5.18
CA MET A 1 33.41 14.18 -4.32
C MET A 1 34.67 13.41 -4.63
N GLU A 2 35.53 13.14 -3.65
CA GLU A 2 36.67 12.23 -3.85
C GLU A 2 36.11 10.87 -4.22
N LYS A 3 36.50 10.34 -5.36
CA LYS A 3 36.12 8.97 -5.75
C LYS A 3 36.87 8.01 -4.83
N HIS A 4 36.16 7.30 -3.99
CA HIS A 4 36.75 6.19 -3.26
C HIS A 4 37.02 5.03 -4.22
N THR A 5 38.29 4.68 -4.38
CA THR A 5 38.72 3.56 -5.20
C THR A 5 38.84 2.28 -4.38
N VAL A 6 38.67 1.15 -5.04
CA VAL A 6 38.87 -0.18 -4.44
C VAL A 6 40.32 -0.34 -4.03
N SER A 7 40.57 -0.82 -2.81
CA SER A 7 41.90 -1.13 -2.27
C SER A 7 42.24 -2.58 -2.49
N ALA A 8 43.54 -2.91 -2.56
CA ALA A 8 43.99 -4.30 -2.55
C ALA A 8 43.62 -5.07 -1.26
N SER A 9 43.33 -4.34 -0.15
CA SER A 9 42.92 -4.94 1.11
C SER A 9 41.44 -5.24 1.14
N LEU A 10 41.06 -6.51 1.16
CA LEU A 10 39.66 -6.95 1.33
C LEU A 10 39.01 -6.37 2.60
N THR A 11 39.80 -6.31 3.68
CA THR A 11 39.28 -5.82 4.99
C THR A 11 38.86 -4.34 4.90
N ASP A 12 39.61 -3.51 4.15
CA ASP A 12 39.27 -2.10 4.01
C ASP A 12 38.05 -1.92 3.09
N ASN A 13 37.99 -2.70 2.03
CA ASN A 13 36.85 -2.72 1.10
C ASN A 13 35.55 -3.15 1.83
N THR A 14 35.57 -4.23 2.60
CA THR A 14 34.41 -4.72 3.33
C THR A 14 33.97 -3.76 4.44
N LYS A 15 34.92 -3.11 5.15
CA LYS A 15 34.60 -2.05 6.10
C LYS A 15 33.90 -0.87 5.41
N TYR A 16 34.36 -0.47 4.24
CA TYR A 16 33.75 0.63 3.50
C TYR A 16 32.34 0.26 3.00
N MET A 17 32.18 -0.95 2.42
CA MET A 17 30.89 -1.50 2.00
C MET A 17 29.88 -1.50 3.14
N ASN A 18 30.26 -2.05 4.31
CA ASN A 18 29.40 -2.17 5.49
C ASN A 18 29.11 -0.82 6.17
N ARG A 19 29.89 0.22 5.91
CA ARG A 19 29.61 1.58 6.36
C ARG A 19 28.67 2.33 5.43
N ALA A 20 28.83 2.13 4.13
CA ALA A 20 28.07 2.85 3.11
C ALA A 20 26.71 2.19 2.81
N LEU A 21 26.63 0.86 2.95
CA LEU A 21 25.42 0.07 2.75
C LEU A 21 24.93 -0.52 4.07
N PRO A 22 23.64 -0.62 4.29
CA PRO A 22 23.05 -1.18 5.51
C PRO A 22 23.06 -2.73 5.51
N VAL A 23 24.18 -3.38 5.11
CA VAL A 23 24.31 -4.83 4.94
C VAL A 23 23.84 -5.64 6.14
N LYS A 24 24.12 -5.17 7.38
CA LYS A 24 23.68 -5.87 8.61
C LYS A 24 22.26 -5.57 9.03
N LYS A 25 21.64 -4.54 8.44
CA LYS A 25 20.33 -4.02 8.84
C LYS A 25 19.26 -4.33 7.81
N SER A 26 19.62 -4.32 6.53
CA SER A 26 18.74 -4.66 5.44
C SER A 26 18.99 -6.11 5.03
N PHE A 27 18.00 -6.98 5.20
CA PHE A 27 18.15 -8.43 4.97
C PHE A 27 18.36 -8.78 3.50
N ASP A 28 17.91 -7.92 2.61
CA ASP A 28 18.00 -8.13 1.17
C ASP A 28 19.41 -7.90 0.58
N ILE A 29 20.32 -7.26 1.35
CA ILE A 29 21.72 -7.06 0.94
C ILE A 29 22.58 -8.10 1.62
N ILE A 30 23.01 -9.11 0.88
CA ILE A 30 23.76 -10.25 1.41
C ILE A 30 25.25 -10.06 1.19
N GLU A 31 26.05 -10.22 2.26
CA GLU A 31 27.48 -10.39 2.25
C GLU A 31 27.81 -11.86 2.53
N ARG A 32 28.51 -12.52 1.63
CA ARG A 32 29.00 -13.90 1.81
C ARG A 32 30.51 -13.97 1.64
N ASN A 33 31.19 -14.34 2.71
CA ASN A 33 32.64 -14.55 2.70
C ASN A 33 32.98 -15.96 2.20
N LEU A 34 33.96 -16.06 1.30
CA LEU A 34 34.47 -17.30 0.70
C LEU A 34 35.99 -17.27 0.68
N ILE A 35 36.60 -18.44 0.50
CA ILE A 35 38.01 -18.59 0.19
C ILE A 35 38.12 -19.14 -1.24
N ILE A 36 38.72 -18.39 -2.14
CA ILE A 36 38.89 -18.71 -3.55
C ILE A 36 40.40 -18.83 -3.84
N GLY A 37 40.89 -19.96 -4.28
CA GLY A 37 42.32 -20.17 -4.55
C GLY A 37 43.23 -19.79 -3.37
N GLY A 38 42.77 -20.03 -2.13
CA GLY A 38 43.54 -19.67 -0.93
C GLY A 38 43.43 -18.20 -0.51
N GLN A 39 42.81 -17.32 -1.32
CA GLN A 39 42.59 -15.90 -1.02
C GLN A 39 41.23 -15.66 -0.40
N ASN A 40 41.19 -14.78 0.62
CA ASN A 40 39.92 -14.35 1.20
C ASN A 40 39.14 -13.53 0.17
N SER A 41 37.85 -13.76 0.08
CA SER A 41 36.97 -13.05 -0.82
C SER A 41 35.60 -12.77 -0.21
N ALA A 42 34.90 -11.74 -0.70
CA ALA A 42 33.57 -11.37 -0.26
C ALA A 42 32.65 -11.15 -1.47
N PHE A 43 31.53 -11.85 -1.46
CA PHE A 43 30.42 -11.68 -2.39
C PHE A 43 29.38 -10.75 -1.81
N TYR A 44 28.91 -9.78 -2.62
CA TYR A 44 27.78 -8.94 -2.31
C TYR A 44 26.71 -9.11 -3.39
N PHE A 45 25.49 -9.38 -3.00
CA PHE A 45 24.35 -9.53 -3.92
C PHE A 45 23.03 -9.16 -3.23
N ILE A 46 21.99 -8.95 -4.05
CA ILE A 46 20.64 -8.65 -3.57
C ILE A 46 19.80 -9.92 -3.62
N ASP A 47 19.16 -10.25 -2.48
CA ASP A 47 18.24 -11.38 -2.39
C ASP A 47 17.03 -11.20 -3.33
N GLY A 48 16.62 -12.29 -3.97
CA GLY A 48 15.53 -12.29 -4.94
C GLY A 48 15.88 -11.74 -6.34
N PHE A 49 17.13 -11.29 -6.58
CA PHE A 49 17.57 -10.85 -7.92
C PHE A 49 18.47 -11.84 -8.64
N THR A 50 18.99 -12.83 -7.96
CA THR A 50 19.88 -13.82 -8.56
C THR A 50 19.19 -15.16 -8.75
N LYS A 51 19.52 -15.87 -9.83
CA LYS A 51 19.10 -17.27 -10.00
C LYS A 51 19.96 -18.18 -9.14
N ASP A 52 19.35 -18.96 -8.28
CA ASP A 52 20.04 -19.93 -7.42
C ASP A 52 20.92 -20.90 -8.21
N GLU A 53 20.43 -21.42 -9.34
CA GLU A 53 21.19 -22.32 -10.19
C GLU A 53 22.47 -21.66 -10.78
N THR A 54 22.38 -20.37 -11.16
CA THR A 54 23.53 -19.64 -11.70
C THR A 54 24.53 -19.35 -10.59
N MET A 55 24.05 -18.90 -9.43
CA MET A 55 24.89 -18.62 -8.28
C MET A 55 25.60 -19.89 -7.79
N LEU A 56 24.88 -21.02 -7.72
CA LEU A 56 25.46 -22.33 -7.35
C LEU A 56 26.61 -22.72 -8.29
N LYS A 57 26.42 -22.60 -9.61
CA LYS A 57 27.46 -22.93 -10.60
C LYS A 57 28.68 -22.01 -10.50
N LEU A 58 28.45 -20.71 -10.25
CA LEU A 58 29.54 -19.77 -10.03
C LEU A 58 30.33 -20.10 -8.77
N MET A 59 29.65 -20.37 -7.66
CA MET A 59 30.29 -20.73 -6.40
C MET A 59 31.06 -22.05 -6.52
N ASP A 60 30.49 -23.06 -7.19
CA ASP A 60 31.16 -24.34 -7.45
C ASP A 60 32.43 -24.14 -8.27
N SER A 61 32.37 -23.33 -9.35
CA SER A 61 33.54 -22.97 -10.13
C SER A 61 34.63 -22.31 -9.28
N PHE A 62 34.27 -21.37 -8.42
CA PHE A 62 35.25 -20.64 -7.61
C PHE A 62 35.87 -21.49 -6.49
N LEU A 63 35.09 -22.36 -5.85
CA LEU A 63 35.58 -23.22 -4.77
C LEU A 63 36.53 -24.33 -5.29
N ASN A 64 36.48 -24.64 -6.59
CA ASN A 64 37.34 -25.62 -7.21
C ASN A 64 38.68 -25.03 -7.75
N ILE A 65 38.89 -23.71 -7.64
CA ILE A 65 40.16 -23.06 -8.04
C ILE A 65 41.25 -23.40 -7.02
N SER A 66 42.38 -23.94 -7.51
CA SER A 66 43.55 -24.19 -6.65
C SER A 66 44.37 -22.91 -6.43
N ALA A 67 45.18 -22.88 -5.36
CA ALA A 67 46.00 -21.72 -5.08
C ALA A 67 47.06 -21.45 -6.19
N ASP A 68 47.49 -22.48 -6.85
CA ASP A 68 48.49 -22.38 -7.94
C ASP A 68 47.87 -21.84 -9.25
N ASP A 69 46.54 -21.96 -9.41
CA ASP A 69 45.81 -21.49 -10.60
C ASP A 69 45.16 -20.11 -10.39
N MET A 70 45.43 -19.46 -9.25
CA MET A 70 44.86 -18.17 -8.92
C MET A 70 45.48 -17.05 -9.73
N PRO A 71 44.70 -16.30 -10.55
CA PRO A 71 45.22 -15.18 -11.34
C PRO A 71 45.73 -14.03 -10.48
N GLU A 72 46.68 -13.23 -11.01
CA GLU A 72 47.28 -12.13 -10.29
C GLU A 72 46.38 -10.89 -10.12
N ASP A 73 45.42 -10.70 -11.04
CA ASP A 73 44.52 -9.54 -11.02
C ASP A 73 43.07 -9.86 -11.37
N ALA A 74 42.17 -8.90 -11.10
CA ALA A 74 40.75 -9.04 -11.35
C ALA A 74 40.41 -9.25 -12.83
N THR A 75 41.18 -8.68 -13.75
CA THR A 75 40.94 -8.79 -15.20
C THR A 75 41.25 -10.21 -15.69
N SER A 76 42.38 -10.74 -15.29
CA SER A 76 42.79 -12.12 -15.60
C SER A 76 41.85 -13.13 -14.97
N PHE A 77 41.37 -12.88 -13.73
CA PHE A 77 40.38 -13.69 -13.05
C PHE A 77 39.05 -13.70 -13.82
N SER A 78 38.57 -12.54 -14.26
CA SER A 78 37.31 -12.43 -15.00
C SER A 78 37.30 -13.22 -16.30
N THR A 79 38.45 -13.30 -16.98
CA THR A 79 38.56 -13.97 -18.28
C THR A 79 38.82 -15.47 -18.19
N SER A 80 39.52 -15.93 -17.13
CA SER A 80 39.96 -17.33 -17.02
C SER A 80 39.10 -18.15 -16.04
N CYS A 81 38.49 -17.52 -15.01
CA CYS A 81 37.86 -18.25 -13.92
C CYS A 81 36.33 -18.08 -13.85
N ILE A 82 35.76 -17.12 -14.60
CA ILE A 82 34.30 -16.88 -14.54
C ILE A 82 33.61 -17.44 -15.79
N PRO A 83 32.85 -18.51 -15.67
CA PRO A 83 32.12 -19.09 -16.79
C PRO A 83 30.78 -18.37 -17.02
N TYR A 84 30.80 -17.02 -17.16
CA TYR A 84 29.62 -16.21 -17.39
C TYR A 84 29.88 -15.12 -18.41
N VAL A 85 28.82 -14.68 -19.12
CA VAL A 85 28.94 -13.83 -20.32
C VAL A 85 29.14 -12.35 -19.96
N GLU A 86 28.39 -11.84 -18.97
CA GLU A 86 28.39 -10.44 -18.61
C GLU A 86 29.17 -10.21 -17.32
N VAL A 87 30.43 -9.78 -17.48
CA VAL A 87 31.35 -9.51 -16.38
C VAL A 87 32.07 -8.18 -16.64
N ASP A 88 32.01 -7.28 -15.65
CA ASP A 88 32.66 -5.98 -15.67
C ASP A 88 33.65 -5.85 -14.50
N ILE A 89 34.72 -5.05 -14.71
CA ILE A 89 35.69 -4.72 -13.66
C ILE A 89 35.44 -3.31 -13.16
N LEU A 90 35.22 -3.17 -11.87
CA LEU A 90 34.83 -1.92 -11.22
C LEU A 90 35.92 -1.45 -10.25
N GLY A 91 36.54 -0.30 -10.52
CA GLY A 91 37.61 0.28 -9.69
C GLY A 91 37.12 1.30 -8.66
N ASP A 92 35.86 1.72 -8.70
CA ASP A 92 35.31 2.73 -7.82
C ASP A 92 34.01 2.30 -7.14
N PHE A 93 33.78 2.74 -5.89
CA PHE A 93 32.64 2.32 -5.10
C PHE A 93 31.29 2.89 -5.59
N ASP A 94 31.28 4.05 -6.25
CA ASP A 94 30.04 4.63 -6.79
C ASP A 94 29.48 3.71 -7.89
N SER A 95 30.35 3.19 -8.75
CA SER A 95 29.97 2.20 -9.77
C SER A 95 29.56 0.87 -9.15
N ILE A 96 30.24 0.42 -8.09
CA ILE A 96 29.89 -0.81 -7.36
C ILE A 96 28.51 -0.67 -6.73
N PHE A 97 28.20 0.42 -6.01
CA PHE A 97 26.88 0.63 -5.41
C PHE A 97 25.78 0.69 -6.45
N LYS A 98 26.00 1.40 -7.56
CA LYS A 98 25.04 1.46 -8.66
C LYS A 98 24.73 0.07 -9.23
N ASN A 99 25.75 -0.75 -9.45
CA ASN A 99 25.60 -2.10 -9.99
C ASN A 99 24.95 -3.03 -8.97
N LEU A 100 25.44 -3.08 -7.73
CA LEU A 100 24.90 -3.92 -6.67
C LEU A 100 23.42 -3.64 -6.39
N LEU A 101 23.05 -2.37 -6.19
CA LEU A 101 21.67 -1.98 -5.94
C LEU A 101 20.76 -2.16 -7.16
N SER A 102 21.32 -2.36 -8.35
CA SER A 102 20.56 -2.81 -9.51
C SER A 102 20.44 -4.33 -9.59
N GLY A 103 21.11 -5.08 -8.69
CA GLY A 103 21.06 -6.53 -8.59
C GLY A 103 22.24 -7.29 -9.22
N VAL A 104 23.28 -6.58 -9.68
CA VAL A 104 24.51 -7.21 -10.14
C VAL A 104 25.27 -7.75 -8.92
N THR A 105 25.79 -8.97 -9.04
CA THR A 105 26.62 -9.56 -7.99
C THR A 105 28.03 -8.99 -8.06
N CYS A 106 28.57 -8.51 -6.92
CA CYS A 106 29.91 -7.96 -6.84
C CYS A 106 30.82 -8.85 -5.99
N LEU A 107 31.96 -9.22 -6.55
CA LEU A 107 33.00 -10.05 -5.91
C LEU A 107 34.23 -9.21 -5.62
N PHE A 108 34.70 -9.22 -4.39
CA PHE A 108 35.97 -8.69 -3.93
C PHE A 108 36.91 -9.86 -3.59
N ILE A 109 38.15 -9.81 -4.03
CA ILE A 109 39.17 -10.78 -3.68
C ILE A 109 40.36 -10.03 -3.06
N ASP A 110 40.91 -10.56 -1.99
CA ASP A 110 42.06 -9.97 -1.32
C ASP A 110 43.25 -9.91 -2.26
N GLY A 111 43.94 -8.79 -2.29
CA GLY A 111 45.04 -8.54 -3.23
C GLY A 111 44.64 -7.86 -4.56
N TYR A 112 43.34 -7.77 -4.88
CA TYR A 112 42.88 -7.12 -6.12
C TYR A 112 42.44 -5.68 -5.89
N GLU A 113 42.89 -4.76 -6.78
CA GLU A 113 42.52 -3.34 -6.72
C GLU A 113 41.22 -2.97 -7.43
N ALA A 114 40.41 -3.97 -7.78
CA ALA A 114 39.11 -3.80 -8.42
C ALA A 114 38.15 -4.89 -7.98
N ALA A 115 36.85 -4.57 -7.93
CA ALA A 115 35.78 -5.54 -7.75
C ALA A 115 35.34 -6.10 -9.10
N ILE A 116 34.90 -7.35 -9.11
CA ILE A 116 34.38 -8.05 -10.29
C ILE A 116 32.86 -8.05 -10.19
N ALA A 117 32.20 -7.43 -11.15
CA ALA A 117 30.75 -7.38 -11.25
C ALA A 117 30.25 -8.45 -12.22
N ILE A 118 29.43 -9.37 -11.76
CA ILE A 118 28.87 -10.48 -12.53
C ILE A 118 27.38 -10.27 -12.67
N ASP A 119 26.92 -9.99 -13.90
CA ASP A 119 25.51 -9.70 -14.16
C ASP A 119 24.68 -10.97 -14.36
N CYS A 120 24.40 -11.67 -13.27
CA CYS A 120 23.52 -12.85 -13.23
C CYS A 120 22.09 -12.52 -12.78
N ARG A 121 21.63 -11.28 -12.99
CA ARG A 121 20.34 -10.80 -12.55
C ARG A 121 19.18 -11.56 -13.21
N THR A 122 18.19 -11.85 -12.39
CA THR A 122 16.85 -12.21 -12.85
C THR A 122 15.86 -11.48 -11.96
N TYR A 123 15.20 -10.50 -12.54
CA TYR A 123 14.16 -9.82 -11.79
C TYR A 123 12.94 -10.73 -11.61
N PRO A 124 12.31 -10.74 -10.43
CA PRO A 124 11.05 -11.41 -10.27
C PRO A 124 10.06 -10.91 -11.32
N SER A 125 9.62 -11.79 -12.17
CA SER A 125 8.58 -11.53 -13.14
C SER A 125 7.45 -12.51 -12.90
N ARG A 126 6.30 -11.99 -12.50
CA ARG A 126 5.04 -12.71 -12.51
C ARG A 126 4.60 -12.88 -13.97
N SER A 127 3.83 -13.92 -14.28
CA SER A 127 2.89 -13.85 -15.39
C SER A 127 2.03 -12.61 -15.15
N ILE A 128 2.01 -11.68 -16.11
CA ILE A 128 1.55 -10.30 -15.94
C ILE A 128 0.05 -10.31 -15.66
N GLU A 129 -0.33 -10.24 -14.39
CA GLU A 129 -1.71 -9.98 -13.97
C GLU A 129 -1.74 -8.66 -13.20
N GLU A 130 -2.58 -7.74 -13.65
CA GLU A 130 -2.85 -6.49 -12.97
C GLU A 130 -3.68 -6.78 -11.70
N PRO A 131 -3.41 -6.12 -10.56
CA PRO A 131 -4.20 -6.29 -9.34
C PRO A 131 -5.68 -5.99 -9.61
N ASP A 132 -6.59 -6.84 -9.14
CA ASP A 132 -8.02 -6.67 -9.40
C ASP A 132 -8.62 -5.44 -8.71
N LYS A 133 -8.13 -5.11 -7.52
CA LYS A 133 -8.67 -4.01 -6.69
C LYS A 133 -7.95 -2.67 -6.89
N ASP A 134 -6.74 -2.67 -7.42
CA ASP A 134 -5.87 -1.48 -7.50
C ASP A 134 -5.45 -1.23 -8.97
N LYS A 135 -6.42 -1.31 -9.89
CA LYS A 135 -6.21 -1.13 -11.33
C LYS A 135 -5.84 0.30 -11.67
N SER A 136 -4.92 0.48 -12.61
CA SER A 136 -4.56 1.80 -13.12
C SER A 136 -4.72 1.89 -14.64
N LEU A 137 -5.15 3.06 -15.11
CA LEU A 137 -5.29 3.34 -16.54
C LEU A 137 -3.91 3.48 -17.22
N ARG A 138 -2.89 3.90 -16.48
CA ARG A 138 -1.51 4.08 -16.94
C ARG A 138 -0.55 3.66 -15.84
N GLY A 139 0.67 3.30 -16.22
CA GLY A 139 1.75 2.98 -15.29
C GLY A 139 2.10 1.50 -15.28
N SER A 140 2.79 1.10 -14.23
CA SER A 140 3.21 -0.28 -14.03
C SER A 140 1.99 -1.18 -13.79
N ARG A 141 2.02 -2.39 -14.33
CA ARG A 141 0.99 -3.40 -14.09
C ARG A 141 1.45 -4.53 -13.20
N ASP A 142 2.66 -4.42 -12.63
CA ASP A 142 3.15 -5.35 -11.64
C ASP A 142 2.43 -5.13 -10.30
N GLY A 143 1.99 -6.21 -9.69
CA GLY A 143 1.40 -6.26 -8.37
C GLY A 143 2.29 -7.02 -7.39
N PHE A 144 2.06 -6.82 -6.10
CA PHE A 144 2.64 -7.67 -5.06
C PHE A 144 2.07 -9.10 -5.16
N VAL A 145 2.87 -10.05 -4.70
CA VAL A 145 2.53 -11.48 -4.66
C VAL A 145 2.58 -11.98 -3.22
N GLU A 146 2.23 -13.26 -3.02
CA GLU A 146 2.21 -13.85 -1.68
C GLU A 146 3.60 -14.07 -1.09
N THR A 147 4.67 -14.06 -1.91
CA THR A 147 6.05 -14.31 -1.47
C THR A 147 6.76 -13.01 -1.12
N ILE A 148 7.16 -12.86 0.15
CA ILE A 148 7.76 -11.64 0.69
C ILE A 148 9.05 -11.23 -0.01
N VAL A 149 9.92 -12.20 -0.35
CA VAL A 149 11.20 -11.94 -1.04
C VAL A 149 10.98 -11.31 -2.42
N PHE A 150 9.97 -11.75 -3.16
CA PHE A 150 9.63 -11.13 -4.44
C PHE A 150 9.10 -9.71 -4.27
N ASN A 151 8.31 -9.48 -3.24
CA ASN A 151 7.76 -8.16 -2.95
C ASN A 151 8.85 -7.16 -2.57
N THR A 152 9.80 -7.54 -1.74
CA THR A 152 10.95 -6.71 -1.38
C THR A 152 11.86 -6.46 -2.59
N ALA A 153 12.09 -7.46 -3.42
CA ALA A 153 12.85 -7.32 -4.67
C ALA A 153 12.18 -6.34 -5.65
N LEU A 154 10.84 -6.40 -5.81
CA LEU A 154 10.10 -5.43 -6.64
C LEU A 154 10.29 -3.98 -6.16
N MET A 155 10.33 -3.77 -4.84
CA MET A 155 10.57 -2.45 -4.26
C MET A 155 12.03 -2.02 -4.44
N ARG A 156 13.01 -2.90 -4.20
CA ARG A 156 14.44 -2.64 -4.40
C ARG A 156 14.76 -2.31 -5.85
N ARG A 157 14.14 -2.98 -6.81
CA ARG A 157 14.29 -2.68 -8.25
C ARG A 157 13.91 -1.24 -8.58
N ARG A 158 12.91 -0.67 -7.89
CA ARG A 158 12.43 0.70 -8.10
C ARG A 158 13.25 1.73 -7.34
N ILE A 159 13.67 1.41 -6.12
CA ILE A 159 14.44 2.30 -5.25
C ILE A 159 15.85 1.72 -5.08
N ARG A 160 16.77 2.18 -5.91
CA ARG A 160 18.19 1.78 -5.91
C ARG A 160 19.02 2.73 -5.04
N ASP A 161 18.55 2.94 -3.81
CA ASP A 161 19.14 3.87 -2.86
C ASP A 161 19.63 3.11 -1.61
N PRO A 162 20.88 3.34 -1.15
CA PRO A 162 21.40 2.72 0.08
C PRO A 162 20.60 3.10 1.34
N HIS A 163 19.86 4.21 1.33
CA HIS A 163 19.00 4.59 2.46
C HIS A 163 17.73 3.74 2.57
N LEU A 164 17.36 2.96 1.55
CA LEU A 164 16.28 1.99 1.67
C LEU A 164 16.71 0.83 2.55
N ILE A 165 16.04 0.68 3.69
CA ILE A 165 16.27 -0.39 4.66
C ILE A 165 15.04 -1.29 4.71
N MET A 166 15.28 -2.59 4.71
CA MET A 166 14.28 -3.64 4.84
C MET A 166 14.67 -4.56 5.98
N GLU A 167 14.01 -4.41 7.14
CA GLU A 167 14.26 -5.22 8.33
C GLU A 167 13.28 -6.38 8.39
N MET A 168 13.77 -7.59 8.66
CA MET A 168 12.93 -8.77 8.80
C MET A 168 12.54 -8.98 10.25
N TYR A 169 11.25 -9.17 10.50
CA TYR A 169 10.65 -9.54 11.78
C TYR A 169 9.87 -10.82 11.63
N GLU A 170 9.70 -11.54 12.73
CA GLU A 170 8.84 -12.71 12.81
C GLU A 170 7.66 -12.40 13.74
N ALA A 171 6.43 -12.65 13.29
CA ALA A 171 5.21 -12.42 14.06
C ALA A 171 4.45 -13.73 14.29
N GLY A 172 3.94 -13.89 15.51
CA GLY A 172 3.21 -15.08 15.95
C GLY A 172 4.08 -16.16 16.57
N THR A 173 3.52 -16.89 17.54
CA THR A 173 4.19 -18.00 18.22
C THR A 173 4.15 -19.29 17.41
N SER A 174 3.01 -19.57 16.81
CA SER A 174 2.76 -20.80 16.02
C SER A 174 2.87 -20.53 14.53
N THR A 175 2.42 -19.36 14.05
CA THR A 175 2.43 -19.00 12.63
C THR A 175 3.81 -18.61 12.13
N ARG A 176 4.64 -17.96 12.99
CA ARG A 176 6.01 -17.50 12.69
C ARG A 176 6.10 -16.84 11.31
N THR A 177 5.16 -15.93 11.07
CA THR A 177 5.01 -15.27 9.77
C THR A 177 6.08 -14.20 9.61
N ASP A 178 6.80 -14.22 8.50
CA ASP A 178 7.79 -13.20 8.17
C ASP A 178 7.13 -11.88 7.83
N VAL A 179 7.67 -10.80 8.39
CA VAL A 179 7.20 -9.42 8.18
C VAL A 179 8.39 -8.54 7.84
N ALA A 180 8.41 -7.96 6.66
CA ALA A 180 9.43 -6.99 6.27
C ALA A 180 8.96 -5.56 6.58
N LEU A 181 9.73 -4.85 7.41
CA LEU A 181 9.60 -3.44 7.71
C LEU A 181 10.50 -2.63 6.77
N CYS A 182 9.89 -1.91 5.84
CA CYS A 182 10.59 -1.16 4.81
C CYS A 182 10.45 0.35 5.04
N TYR A 183 11.56 1.09 4.98
CA TYR A 183 11.59 2.55 5.16
C TYR A 183 12.85 3.19 4.57
N MET A 184 12.78 4.50 4.33
CA MET A 184 13.94 5.32 3.94
C MET A 184 14.59 5.92 5.20
N SER A 185 15.83 5.56 5.50
CA SER A 185 16.53 5.97 6.74
C SER A 185 16.79 7.47 6.86
N ASP A 186 16.84 8.18 5.72
CA ASP A 186 17.04 9.63 5.62
C ASP A 186 15.74 10.44 5.74
N ARG A 187 14.55 9.81 5.61
CA ARG A 187 13.24 10.49 5.50
C ARG A 187 12.23 10.06 6.54
N VAL A 188 12.39 8.88 7.13
CA VAL A 188 11.44 8.31 8.08
C VAL A 188 11.40 9.11 9.38
N ASP A 189 10.20 9.26 9.93
CA ASP A 189 10.00 9.77 11.29
C ASP A 189 10.50 8.72 12.30
N ARG A 190 11.55 9.04 13.06
CA ARG A 190 12.21 8.11 13.98
C ARG A 190 11.32 7.68 15.15
N GLU A 191 10.46 8.56 15.64
CA GLU A 191 9.52 8.22 16.73
C GLU A 191 8.49 7.21 16.25
N LEU A 192 7.95 7.43 15.05
CA LEU A 192 7.04 6.49 14.41
C LEU A 192 7.71 5.14 14.16
N LEU A 193 8.94 5.15 13.61
CA LEU A 193 9.70 3.93 13.33
C LEU A 193 9.91 3.11 14.61
N THR A 194 10.40 3.74 15.68
CA THR A 194 10.59 3.06 16.97
C THR A 194 9.27 2.50 17.52
N THR A 195 8.18 3.24 17.38
CA THR A 195 6.85 2.77 17.80
C THR A 195 6.42 1.53 17.03
N ILE A 196 6.65 1.49 15.72
CA ILE A 196 6.32 0.33 14.87
C ILE A 196 7.20 -0.86 15.23
N GLN A 197 8.51 -0.66 15.38
CA GLN A 197 9.47 -1.70 15.76
C GLN A 197 9.09 -2.35 17.11
N ASN A 198 8.79 -1.56 18.13
CA ASN A 198 8.36 -2.07 19.42
C ASN A 198 7.07 -2.91 19.32
N LYS A 199 6.11 -2.44 18.52
CA LYS A 199 4.85 -3.17 18.31
C LYS A 199 5.03 -4.46 17.49
N LEU A 200 5.96 -4.49 16.56
CA LEU A 200 6.33 -5.71 15.85
C LEU A 200 6.98 -6.73 16.79
N GLU A 201 7.85 -6.29 17.70
CA GLU A 201 8.40 -7.16 18.73
C GLU A 201 7.31 -7.71 19.68
N GLU A 202 6.33 -6.88 20.07
CA GLU A 202 5.19 -7.31 20.87
C GLU A 202 4.30 -8.32 20.11
N SER A 203 4.20 -8.22 18.79
CA SER A 203 3.37 -9.08 17.93
C SER A 203 3.90 -10.52 17.84
N LYS A 204 5.14 -10.80 18.23
CA LYS A 204 5.71 -12.15 18.33
C LYS A 204 4.89 -13.07 19.24
N SER A 205 4.16 -12.53 20.20
CA SER A 205 3.33 -13.28 21.13
C SER A 205 1.90 -13.55 20.66
N GLN A 206 1.51 -13.01 19.50
CA GLN A 206 0.14 -13.08 18.98
C GLN A 206 0.12 -13.80 17.62
N ASP A 207 -0.57 -14.92 17.52
CA ASP A 207 -0.68 -15.66 16.27
C ASP A 207 -1.49 -14.87 15.21
N LEU A 208 -0.92 -14.76 14.02
CA LEU A 208 -1.55 -14.09 12.89
C LEU A 208 -2.49 -15.05 12.16
N LYS A 209 -3.78 -15.01 12.50
CA LYS A 209 -4.80 -15.87 11.88
C LYS A 209 -5.09 -15.52 10.43
N MET A 210 -5.02 -14.24 10.08
CA MET A 210 -5.34 -13.67 8.77
C MET A 210 -4.18 -12.78 8.30
N SER A 211 -2.97 -13.31 8.33
CA SER A 211 -1.72 -12.67 7.85
C SER A 211 -1.68 -11.15 8.10
N GLN A 212 -1.75 -10.35 7.05
CA GLN A 212 -1.65 -8.90 7.09
C GLN A 212 -2.74 -8.21 7.93
N GLN A 213 -3.98 -8.71 7.89
CA GLN A 213 -5.08 -8.12 8.66
C GLN A 213 -4.84 -8.30 10.17
N SER A 214 -4.43 -9.49 10.60
CA SER A 214 -4.10 -9.76 12.00
C SER A 214 -2.89 -8.95 12.46
N LEU A 215 -1.89 -8.77 11.59
CA LEU A 215 -0.76 -7.87 11.87
C LEU A 215 -1.24 -6.43 12.09
N ALA A 216 -2.09 -5.92 11.20
CA ALA A 216 -2.66 -4.58 11.36
C ALA A 216 -3.46 -4.44 12.68
N GLU A 217 -4.20 -5.45 13.08
CA GLU A 217 -4.94 -5.48 14.35
C GLU A 217 -4.02 -5.53 15.58
N SER A 218 -2.89 -6.21 15.50
CA SER A 218 -1.88 -6.22 16.57
C SER A 218 -1.19 -4.86 16.75
N LEU A 219 -0.94 -4.16 15.64
CA LEU A 219 -0.34 -2.83 15.64
C LEU A 219 -1.32 -1.75 16.14
N PHE A 220 -2.61 -1.92 15.85
CA PHE A 220 -3.66 -0.95 16.18
C PHE A 220 -4.69 -1.58 17.10
N GLN A 221 -4.81 -1.05 18.32
CA GLN A 221 -5.94 -1.39 19.18
C GLN A 221 -7.24 -0.87 18.53
N ARG A 222 -7.97 -1.75 17.84
CA ARG A 222 -9.27 -1.40 17.25
C ARG A 222 -10.27 -1.11 18.36
N LYS A 223 -10.85 0.11 18.33
CA LYS A 223 -11.99 0.47 19.15
C LYS A 223 -13.24 0.14 18.34
N TRP A 224 -14.10 -0.74 18.84
CA TRP A 224 -15.29 -1.23 18.15
C TRP A 224 -16.24 -0.12 17.64
N TYR A 225 -16.23 1.05 18.29
CA TYR A 225 -17.06 2.21 17.94
C TYR A 225 -16.40 3.16 16.92
N ASN A 226 -15.18 2.93 16.53
CA ASN A 226 -14.47 3.79 15.58
C ASN A 226 -14.38 3.11 14.20
N PRO A 227 -15.20 3.52 13.23
CA PRO A 227 -15.23 2.88 11.91
C PRO A 227 -14.13 3.36 10.97
N PHE A 228 -13.33 4.36 11.36
CA PHE A 228 -12.32 4.94 10.47
C PHE A 228 -11.09 4.04 10.34
N PRO A 229 -10.64 3.74 9.09
CA PRO A 229 -9.42 2.99 8.84
C PRO A 229 -8.20 3.76 9.36
N LYS A 230 -7.22 3.04 9.93
CA LYS A 230 -5.99 3.59 10.50
C LYS A 230 -4.77 3.38 9.60
N TYR A 231 -4.90 2.57 8.58
CA TYR A 231 -3.88 2.14 7.66
C TYR A 231 -4.47 1.98 6.26
N LYS A 232 -3.62 2.08 5.27
CA LYS A 232 -3.98 1.87 3.87
C LYS A 232 -3.25 0.63 3.35
N PHE A 233 -3.96 -0.21 2.62
CA PHE A 233 -3.36 -1.30 1.85
C PHE A 233 -3.17 -0.87 0.39
N THR A 234 -2.13 -1.38 -0.24
CA THR A 234 -1.93 -1.31 -1.68
C THR A 234 -1.35 -2.62 -2.20
N GLU A 235 -1.85 -3.07 -3.32
CA GLU A 235 -1.33 -4.23 -4.06
C GLU A 235 -0.25 -3.81 -5.06
N ARG A 236 0.09 -2.50 -5.11
CA ARG A 236 0.96 -1.91 -6.12
C ARG A 236 2.33 -1.53 -5.56
N PRO A 237 3.41 -2.12 -6.11
CA PRO A 237 4.78 -1.73 -5.73
C PRO A 237 5.13 -0.28 -6.05
N ASP A 238 4.57 0.32 -7.13
CA ASP A 238 4.83 1.71 -7.49
C ASP A 238 4.25 2.68 -6.44
N THR A 239 3.01 2.45 -5.99
CA THR A 239 2.37 3.23 -4.92
C THR A 239 3.12 3.09 -3.59
N ALA A 240 3.53 1.86 -3.22
CA ALA A 240 4.30 1.63 -2.01
C ALA A 240 5.66 2.37 -2.05
N CYS A 241 6.37 2.31 -3.18
CA CYS A 241 7.62 3.02 -3.37
C CYS A 241 7.46 4.54 -3.34
N ALA A 242 6.40 5.09 -3.94
CA ALA A 242 6.09 6.53 -3.85
C ALA A 242 5.91 6.95 -2.39
N CYS A 243 5.15 6.18 -1.61
CA CYS A 243 4.95 6.43 -0.18
C CYS A 243 6.26 6.35 0.64
N LEU A 244 7.17 5.41 0.32
CA LEU A 244 8.51 5.36 0.93
C LEU A 244 9.33 6.62 0.66
N MET A 245 9.29 7.10 -0.58
CA MET A 245 9.98 8.33 -0.97
C MET A 245 9.43 9.58 -0.27
N GLU A 246 8.17 9.55 0.20
CA GLU A 246 7.56 10.56 1.06
C GLU A 246 7.89 10.41 2.56
N GLY A 247 8.67 9.39 2.94
CA GLY A 247 9.06 9.11 4.32
C GLY A 247 8.05 8.29 5.11
N LYS A 248 7.09 7.64 4.44
CA LYS A 248 6.19 6.66 5.06
C LYS A 248 6.91 5.33 5.27
N VAL A 249 6.33 4.49 6.09
CA VAL A 249 6.80 3.13 6.41
C VAL A 249 5.88 2.13 5.73
N ILE A 250 6.45 1.10 5.14
CA ILE A 250 5.74 0.00 4.49
C ILE A 250 5.98 -1.30 5.26
N LEU A 251 4.92 -2.05 5.52
CA LEU A 251 5.00 -3.41 6.03
C LEU A 251 4.51 -4.38 4.97
N LEU A 252 5.34 -5.36 4.67
CA LEU A 252 5.00 -6.52 3.86
C LEU A 252 4.89 -7.72 4.77
N THR A 253 3.86 -8.52 4.58
CA THR A 253 3.65 -9.75 5.34
C THR A 253 3.70 -10.92 4.37
N ASP A 254 4.44 -11.97 4.71
CA ASP A 254 4.46 -13.18 3.90
C ASP A 254 3.06 -13.76 3.77
N THR A 255 2.80 -14.46 2.67
CA THR A 255 1.48 -14.97 2.30
C THR A 255 0.40 -13.90 2.03
N SER A 256 0.80 -12.63 1.79
CA SER A 256 -0.14 -11.55 1.50
C SER A 256 0.30 -10.74 0.28
N PRO A 257 -0.56 -10.57 -0.74
CA PRO A 257 -0.23 -9.84 -1.98
C PRO A 257 -0.43 -8.32 -1.84
N SER A 258 -0.34 -7.78 -0.63
CA SER A 258 -0.50 -6.34 -0.42
C SER A 258 0.42 -5.79 0.66
N ALA A 259 0.73 -4.51 0.55
CA ALA A 259 1.56 -3.76 1.47
C ALA A 259 0.71 -2.88 2.38
N LEU A 260 1.07 -2.79 3.66
CA LEU A 260 0.47 -1.91 4.65
C LEU A 260 1.27 -0.61 4.70
N ILE A 261 0.62 0.53 4.50
CA ILE A 261 1.22 1.87 4.48
C ILE A 261 0.95 2.58 5.80
N LEU A 262 1.99 3.14 6.43
CA LEU A 262 1.95 3.85 7.70
C LEU A 262 2.85 5.11 7.68
N PRO A 263 2.47 6.21 8.36
CA PRO A 263 1.14 6.52 8.87
C PRO A 263 0.22 6.95 7.72
N THR A 264 -1.10 6.87 7.92
CA THR A 264 -2.07 7.31 6.92
C THR A 264 -3.04 8.32 7.49
N SER A 265 -3.28 9.40 6.72
CA SER A 265 -4.31 10.40 6.94
C SER A 265 -5.57 10.07 6.13
N ILE A 266 -6.66 10.81 6.35
CA ILE A 266 -7.87 10.68 5.52
C ILE A 266 -7.60 11.01 4.05
N PHE A 267 -6.71 11.98 3.78
CA PHE A 267 -6.36 12.38 2.42
C PHE A 267 -5.60 11.27 1.69
N ASP A 268 -4.70 10.56 2.39
CA ASP A 268 -4.02 9.38 1.85
C ASP A 268 -5.00 8.25 1.48
N MET A 269 -6.11 8.12 2.24
CA MET A 269 -7.16 7.12 1.96
C MET A 269 -7.98 7.45 0.71
N ILE A 270 -8.19 8.74 0.43
CA ILE A 270 -8.94 9.22 -0.74
C ILE A 270 -8.06 9.23 -2.00
N GLU A 271 -6.74 9.25 -1.84
CA GLU A 271 -5.77 9.30 -2.93
C GLU A 271 -5.65 7.96 -3.65
N GLU A 272 -5.58 8.01 -4.98
CA GLU A 272 -5.48 6.84 -5.86
C GLU A 272 -4.22 6.90 -6.72
N ALA A 273 -3.71 5.73 -7.14
CA ALA A 273 -2.51 5.62 -7.98
C ALA A 273 -2.64 6.42 -9.29
N ASN A 274 -3.82 6.48 -9.88
CA ASN A 274 -4.07 7.23 -11.10
C ASN A 274 -3.79 8.74 -10.98
N ASP A 275 -3.90 9.32 -9.78
CA ASP A 275 -3.66 10.76 -9.57
C ASP A 275 -2.22 11.17 -9.88
N TYR A 276 -1.27 10.25 -9.69
CA TYR A 276 0.16 10.48 -9.99
C TYR A 276 0.50 10.33 -11.48
N TYR A 277 -0.33 9.61 -12.24
CA TYR A 277 -0.07 9.34 -13.66
C TYR A 277 -0.75 10.35 -14.60
N PHE A 278 -1.71 11.13 -14.11
CA PHE A 278 -2.35 12.19 -14.89
C PHE A 278 -1.58 13.51 -14.84
N PRO A 279 -1.82 14.41 -15.81
CA PRO A 279 -1.32 15.79 -15.71
C PRO A 279 -1.74 16.44 -14.38
N PRO A 280 -0.90 17.30 -13.76
CA PRO A 280 -1.14 17.82 -12.42
C PRO A 280 -2.54 18.44 -12.22
N ILE A 281 -3.04 19.19 -13.22
CA ILE A 281 -4.37 19.80 -13.15
C ILE A 281 -5.49 18.75 -13.08
N THR A 282 -5.35 17.65 -13.82
CA THR A 282 -6.33 16.55 -13.81
C THR A 282 -6.27 15.78 -12.48
N GLY A 283 -5.08 15.50 -11.97
CA GLY A 283 -4.90 14.85 -10.66
C GLY A 283 -5.51 15.68 -9.53
N ILE A 284 -5.25 17.01 -9.50
CA ILE A 284 -5.84 17.91 -8.51
C ILE A 284 -7.38 17.93 -8.65
N TYR A 285 -7.91 18.03 -9.86
CA TYR A 285 -9.35 18.01 -10.10
C TYR A 285 -9.99 16.71 -9.56
N LEU A 286 -9.40 15.56 -9.83
CA LEU A 286 -9.90 14.27 -9.34
C LEU A 286 -9.87 14.17 -7.82
N LYS A 287 -8.79 14.64 -7.17
CA LYS A 287 -8.69 14.71 -5.70
C LYS A 287 -9.79 15.58 -5.10
N ILE A 288 -9.98 16.80 -5.63
CA ILE A 288 -11.04 17.72 -5.17
C ILE A 288 -12.42 17.10 -5.39
N SER A 289 -12.67 16.49 -6.55
CA SER A 289 -13.93 15.84 -6.85
C SER A 289 -14.24 14.71 -5.88
N ARG A 290 -13.26 13.85 -5.52
CA ARG A 290 -13.45 12.77 -4.54
C ARG A 290 -13.74 13.32 -3.14
N VAL A 291 -13.06 14.38 -2.70
CA VAL A 291 -13.35 15.03 -1.42
C VAL A 291 -14.77 15.59 -1.41
N LEU A 292 -15.17 16.29 -2.49
CA LEU A 292 -16.53 16.84 -2.61
C LEU A 292 -17.59 15.72 -2.61
N ILE A 293 -17.39 14.65 -3.37
CA ILE A 293 -18.28 13.48 -3.40
C ILE A 293 -18.37 12.84 -2.01
N SER A 294 -17.25 12.72 -1.28
CA SER A 294 -17.24 12.18 0.08
C SER A 294 -18.09 13.03 1.03
N LEU A 295 -18.00 14.36 0.94
CA LEU A 295 -18.82 15.29 1.72
C LEU A 295 -20.30 15.15 1.35
N LEU A 296 -20.62 15.13 0.07
CA LEU A 296 -22.00 14.93 -0.40
C LEU A 296 -22.55 13.57 0.08
N THR A 297 -21.75 12.52 0.09
CA THR A 297 -22.16 11.21 0.59
C THR A 297 -22.61 11.26 2.05
N VAL A 298 -21.99 12.08 2.89
CA VAL A 298 -22.35 12.20 4.31
C VAL A 298 -23.56 13.12 4.51
N PHE A 299 -23.61 14.27 3.84
CA PHE A 299 -24.53 15.36 4.19
C PHE A 299 -25.78 15.43 3.33
N MET A 300 -25.77 14.93 2.08
CA MET A 300 -26.84 15.16 1.11
C MET A 300 -28.19 14.60 1.58
N VAL A 301 -28.24 13.32 1.99
CA VAL A 301 -29.49 12.66 2.39
C VAL A 301 -30.05 13.21 3.72
N PRO A 302 -29.22 13.43 4.78
CA PRO A 302 -29.70 14.09 5.99
C PRO A 302 -30.19 15.52 5.76
N LEU A 303 -29.52 16.27 4.87
CA LEU A 303 -29.96 17.63 4.49
C LEU A 303 -31.29 17.60 3.75
N PHE A 304 -31.46 16.66 2.82
CA PHE A 304 -32.72 16.42 2.14
C PHE A 304 -33.84 16.12 3.14
N LEU A 305 -33.62 15.22 4.09
CA LEU A 305 -34.59 14.91 5.14
C LEU A 305 -34.94 16.14 5.97
N LEU A 306 -33.95 16.97 6.33
CA LEU A 306 -34.15 18.21 7.06
C LEU A 306 -35.06 19.20 6.29
N PHE A 307 -34.86 19.32 4.98
CA PHE A 307 -35.70 20.15 4.12
C PHE A 307 -37.13 19.62 4.02
N MET A 308 -37.29 18.29 3.93
CA MET A 308 -38.62 17.69 3.92
C MET A 308 -39.40 17.90 5.27
N GLN A 309 -38.66 17.97 6.40
CA GLN A 309 -39.26 18.32 7.71
C GLN A 309 -39.58 19.82 7.82
N ASN A 310 -38.97 20.71 6.99
CA ASN A 310 -39.12 22.15 7.04
C ASN A 310 -39.33 22.74 5.62
N PRO A 311 -40.44 22.43 4.92
CA PRO A 311 -40.65 22.83 3.53
C PRO A 311 -40.63 24.34 3.30
N ALA A 312 -40.97 25.12 4.32
CA ALA A 312 -40.99 26.59 4.29
C ALA A 312 -39.62 27.24 4.11
N TRP A 313 -38.53 26.49 4.33
CA TRP A 313 -37.15 26.98 4.13
C TRP A 313 -36.69 26.91 2.68
N ILE A 314 -37.41 26.19 1.83
CA ILE A 314 -37.00 25.96 0.45
C ILE A 314 -37.47 27.15 -0.40
N PRO A 315 -36.55 27.88 -1.05
CA PRO A 315 -36.90 28.92 -2.03
C PRO A 315 -37.72 28.34 -3.18
N GLU A 316 -38.58 29.18 -3.81
CA GLU A 316 -39.44 28.73 -4.91
C GLU A 316 -38.68 28.09 -6.08
N ILE A 317 -37.45 28.54 -6.36
CA ILE A 317 -36.58 27.99 -7.41
C ILE A 317 -36.23 26.52 -7.15
N PHE A 318 -36.16 26.10 -5.89
CA PHE A 318 -35.80 24.74 -5.49
C PHE A 318 -37.00 23.88 -5.07
N ARG A 319 -38.23 24.33 -5.30
CA ARG A 319 -39.45 23.57 -4.94
C ARG A 319 -39.54 22.21 -5.61
N PHE A 320 -38.90 22.02 -6.77
CA PHE A 320 -38.80 20.73 -7.44
C PHE A 320 -38.11 19.62 -6.62
N VAL A 321 -37.43 19.99 -5.53
CA VAL A 321 -36.80 19.04 -4.59
C VAL A 321 -37.83 18.43 -3.63
N LEU A 322 -38.99 19.10 -3.46
CA LEU A 322 -40.07 18.61 -2.58
C LEU A 322 -40.77 17.40 -3.19
N ILE A 323 -41.08 16.44 -2.34
CA ILE A 323 -41.90 15.28 -2.73
C ILE A 323 -43.35 15.75 -2.93
N GLU A 324 -43.85 15.63 -4.13
CA GLU A 324 -45.23 15.98 -4.51
C GLU A 324 -46.17 14.77 -4.39
N ASP A 325 -45.61 13.56 -4.48
CA ASP A 325 -46.37 12.31 -4.41
C ASP A 325 -46.80 11.95 -2.98
N THR A 326 -47.80 11.09 -2.87
CA THR A 326 -48.28 10.59 -1.56
C THR A 326 -47.18 9.77 -0.88
N VAL A 327 -46.86 10.14 0.37
CA VAL A 327 -45.89 9.43 1.20
C VAL A 327 -46.60 8.33 1.98
N ASN A 328 -46.51 7.08 1.50
CA ASN A 328 -47.14 5.93 2.17
C ASN A 328 -46.30 5.43 3.36
N ILE A 329 -44.96 5.47 3.26
CA ILE A 329 -44.03 5.06 4.28
C ILE A 329 -43.25 6.30 4.73
N PRO A 330 -43.08 6.57 6.04
CA PRO A 330 -42.29 7.69 6.53
C PRO A 330 -40.89 7.73 5.88
N LEU A 331 -40.43 8.92 5.44
CA LEU A 331 -39.22 9.10 4.64
C LEU A 331 -37.97 8.44 5.25
N ILE A 332 -37.84 8.55 6.59
CA ILE A 332 -36.71 7.93 7.29
C ILE A 332 -36.65 6.41 7.10
N PHE A 333 -37.83 5.73 7.14
CA PHE A 333 -37.85 4.28 6.92
C PHE A 333 -37.59 3.90 5.48
N GLN A 334 -38.06 4.67 4.50
CA GLN A 334 -37.70 4.47 3.10
C GLN A 334 -36.18 4.52 2.91
N ILE A 335 -35.53 5.55 3.46
CA ILE A 335 -34.07 5.72 3.36
C ILE A 335 -33.34 4.55 4.05
N LEU A 336 -33.74 4.15 5.25
CA LEU A 336 -33.11 3.04 5.98
C LEU A 336 -33.27 1.69 5.28
N ILE A 337 -34.44 1.42 4.71
CA ILE A 337 -34.70 0.20 3.94
C ILE A 337 -33.80 0.18 2.68
N LEU A 338 -33.69 1.31 1.97
CA LEU A 338 -32.82 1.42 0.79
C LEU A 338 -31.35 1.28 1.15
N GLU A 339 -30.88 1.83 2.28
CA GLU A 339 -29.51 1.60 2.77
C GLU A 339 -29.21 0.12 2.97
N LEU A 340 -30.16 -0.61 3.58
CA LEU A 340 -30.02 -2.06 3.78
C LEU A 340 -30.09 -2.83 2.45
N ALA A 341 -30.97 -2.44 1.55
CA ALA A 341 -31.12 -3.06 0.24
C ALA A 341 -29.87 -2.87 -0.64
N ILE A 342 -29.27 -1.67 -0.63
CA ILE A 342 -28.03 -1.37 -1.33
C ILE A 342 -26.87 -2.23 -0.78
N ASP A 343 -26.78 -2.39 0.55
CA ASP A 343 -25.78 -3.30 1.14
C ASP A 343 -26.06 -4.76 0.75
N GLY A 344 -27.31 -5.17 0.74
CA GLY A 344 -27.71 -6.50 0.27
C GLY A 344 -27.27 -6.77 -1.16
N LEU A 345 -27.48 -5.81 -2.05
CA LEU A 345 -27.00 -5.90 -3.44
C LEU A 345 -25.47 -5.97 -3.53
N ARG A 346 -24.76 -5.19 -2.72
CA ARG A 346 -23.30 -5.22 -2.65
C ARG A 346 -22.78 -6.58 -2.17
N LEU A 347 -23.37 -7.13 -1.11
CA LEU A 347 -23.00 -8.46 -0.60
C LEU A 347 -23.35 -9.56 -1.61
N ALA A 348 -24.50 -9.46 -2.28
CA ALA A 348 -24.85 -10.37 -3.36
C ALA A 348 -23.85 -10.32 -4.50
N ALA A 349 -23.42 -9.12 -4.93
CA ALA A 349 -22.43 -8.96 -6.00
C ALA A 349 -21.05 -9.58 -5.63
N LEU A 350 -20.63 -9.50 -4.37
CA LEU A 350 -19.38 -10.13 -3.90
C LEU A 350 -19.43 -11.67 -3.93
N ASN A 351 -20.61 -12.24 -3.67
CA ASN A 351 -20.80 -13.69 -3.60
C ASN A 351 -21.27 -14.33 -4.93
N THR A 352 -21.56 -13.51 -5.94
CA THR A 352 -22.09 -13.99 -7.22
C THR A 352 -20.97 -14.16 -8.23
N PRO A 353 -20.88 -15.31 -8.92
CA PRO A 353 -19.97 -15.49 -10.06
C PRO A 353 -20.14 -14.39 -11.11
N SER A 354 -19.04 -13.97 -11.74
CA SER A 354 -19.02 -12.86 -12.72
C SER A 354 -20.07 -13.01 -13.85
N MET A 355 -20.38 -14.24 -14.25
CA MET A 355 -21.40 -14.53 -15.27
C MET A 355 -22.81 -14.13 -14.87
N LEU A 356 -23.13 -14.12 -13.56
CA LEU A 356 -24.46 -13.80 -13.04
C LEU A 356 -24.56 -12.37 -12.50
N SER A 357 -23.45 -11.64 -12.39
CA SER A 357 -23.44 -10.29 -11.85
C SER A 357 -24.24 -9.29 -12.70
N THR A 358 -24.16 -9.40 -14.03
CA THR A 358 -24.94 -8.55 -14.94
C THR A 358 -26.44 -8.80 -14.85
N PRO A 359 -26.96 -10.05 -14.94
CA PRO A 359 -28.38 -10.33 -14.72
C PRO A 359 -28.89 -9.85 -13.36
N LEU A 360 -28.11 -10.06 -12.28
CA LEU A 360 -28.46 -9.60 -10.94
C LEU A 360 -28.64 -8.08 -10.89
N SER A 361 -27.71 -7.33 -11.50
CA SER A 361 -27.75 -5.86 -11.54
C SER A 361 -28.98 -5.35 -12.32
N VAL A 362 -29.35 -6.00 -13.44
CA VAL A 362 -30.54 -5.63 -14.21
C VAL A 362 -31.82 -5.90 -13.41
N ILE A 363 -31.97 -7.08 -12.82
CA ILE A 363 -33.13 -7.43 -11.99
C ILE A 363 -33.23 -6.47 -10.80
N ALA A 364 -32.11 -6.18 -10.12
CA ALA A 364 -32.08 -5.23 -9.02
C ALA A 364 -32.52 -3.83 -9.45
N GLY A 365 -32.06 -3.35 -10.61
CA GLY A 365 -32.46 -2.05 -11.16
C GLY A 365 -33.97 -1.97 -11.44
N ILE A 366 -34.57 -3.00 -12.02
CA ILE A 366 -36.00 -3.04 -12.31
C ILE A 366 -36.82 -3.16 -11.03
N VAL A 367 -36.49 -4.13 -10.15
CA VAL A 367 -37.27 -4.40 -8.94
C VAL A 367 -37.16 -3.26 -7.92
N MET A 368 -35.94 -2.81 -7.66
CA MET A 368 -35.71 -1.76 -6.67
C MET A 368 -35.98 -0.35 -7.23
N GLY A 369 -35.88 -0.15 -8.53
CA GLY A 369 -36.16 1.12 -9.18
C GLY A 369 -37.64 1.26 -9.53
N GLU A 370 -38.06 0.68 -10.65
CA GLU A 370 -39.35 0.89 -11.28
C GLU A 370 -40.52 0.34 -10.43
N PHE A 371 -40.50 -0.95 -10.12
CA PHE A 371 -41.62 -1.58 -9.41
C PHE A 371 -41.80 -1.07 -7.99
N SER A 372 -40.76 -0.70 -7.29
CA SER A 372 -40.87 -0.21 -5.90
C SER A 372 -41.46 1.21 -5.81
N VAL A 373 -41.26 2.03 -6.85
CA VAL A 373 -41.89 3.35 -6.98
C VAL A 373 -43.34 3.20 -7.46
N GLU A 374 -43.62 2.41 -8.50
CA GLU A 374 -44.96 2.16 -9.01
C GLU A 374 -45.89 1.54 -7.93
N SER A 375 -45.36 0.67 -7.07
CA SER A 375 -46.08 0.07 -5.97
C SER A 375 -46.30 1.01 -4.78
N GLY A 376 -45.74 2.22 -4.80
CA GLY A 376 -45.86 3.23 -3.75
C GLY A 376 -45.03 2.93 -2.49
N TRP A 377 -44.04 2.05 -2.56
CA TRP A 377 -43.13 1.80 -1.43
C TRP A 377 -42.12 2.91 -1.23
N PHE A 378 -41.61 3.46 -2.32
CA PHE A 378 -40.58 4.53 -2.30
C PHE A 378 -41.04 5.70 -3.18
N ASN A 379 -40.68 6.91 -2.75
CA ASN A 379 -40.84 8.11 -3.56
C ASN A 379 -39.65 8.23 -4.55
N SER A 380 -39.88 8.76 -5.74
CA SER A 380 -38.88 8.86 -6.81
C SER A 380 -37.67 9.72 -6.40
N GLU A 381 -37.89 10.79 -5.63
CA GLU A 381 -36.83 11.68 -5.14
C GLU A 381 -35.90 10.94 -4.18
N ILE A 382 -36.45 10.11 -3.27
CA ILE A 382 -35.63 9.30 -2.36
C ILE A 382 -34.77 8.32 -3.14
N MET A 383 -35.37 7.66 -4.14
CA MET A 383 -34.64 6.75 -5.01
C MET A 383 -33.48 7.45 -5.73
N LEU A 384 -33.70 8.67 -6.24
CA LEU A 384 -32.66 9.48 -6.90
C LEU A 384 -31.52 9.81 -5.94
N TYR A 385 -31.80 10.31 -4.73
CA TYR A 385 -30.76 10.64 -3.76
C TYR A 385 -30.01 9.41 -3.28
N MET A 386 -30.69 8.31 -3.05
CA MET A 386 -30.05 7.06 -2.64
C MET A 386 -29.21 6.42 -3.74
N ALA A 387 -29.64 6.53 -5.00
CA ALA A 387 -28.86 6.10 -6.15
C ALA A 387 -27.55 6.94 -6.26
N PHE A 388 -27.65 8.27 -6.13
CA PHE A 388 -26.46 9.13 -6.11
C PHE A 388 -25.48 8.74 -5.00
N VAL A 389 -25.96 8.59 -3.78
CA VAL A 389 -25.12 8.20 -2.63
C VAL A 389 -24.49 6.82 -2.82
N SER A 390 -25.23 5.87 -3.42
CA SER A 390 -24.70 4.55 -3.73
C SER A 390 -23.54 4.65 -4.73
N ILE A 391 -23.71 5.37 -5.83
CA ILE A 391 -22.67 5.60 -6.83
C ILE A 391 -21.47 6.33 -6.18
N ALA A 392 -21.76 7.37 -5.41
CA ALA A 392 -20.74 8.15 -4.69
C ALA A 392 -19.89 7.28 -3.75
N ASN A 393 -20.49 6.29 -3.11
CA ASN A 393 -19.78 5.36 -2.23
C ASN A 393 -18.81 4.43 -3.00
N TYR A 394 -19.12 4.10 -4.28
CA TYR A 394 -18.22 3.33 -5.14
C TYR A 394 -17.04 4.15 -5.68
N THR A 395 -17.08 5.47 -5.62
CA THR A 395 -15.94 6.32 -6.02
C THR A 395 -14.82 6.38 -4.96
N GLN A 396 -15.05 5.80 -3.77
CA GLN A 396 -14.04 5.76 -2.71
C GLN A 396 -13.02 4.67 -2.98
N PRO A 397 -11.71 5.00 -3.10
CA PRO A 397 -10.66 3.99 -3.33
C PRO A 397 -10.53 3.03 -2.14
N ASN A 398 -10.76 3.54 -0.93
CA ASN A 398 -10.71 2.75 0.29
C ASN A 398 -12.12 2.32 0.73
N PHE A 399 -12.34 1.00 0.70
CA PHE A 399 -13.64 0.39 1.01
C PHE A 399 -14.07 0.61 2.48
N GLU A 400 -13.12 0.55 3.42
CA GLU A 400 -13.39 0.79 4.84
C GLU A 400 -13.79 2.24 5.10
N LEU A 401 -13.15 3.21 4.40
CA LEU A 401 -13.53 4.62 4.46
C LEU A 401 -14.97 4.82 3.96
N GLY A 402 -15.37 4.14 2.88
CA GLY A 402 -16.73 4.18 2.37
C GLY A 402 -17.76 3.79 3.43
N TYR A 403 -17.51 2.72 4.21
CA TYR A 403 -18.36 2.33 5.33
C TYR A 403 -18.31 3.33 6.50
N ALA A 404 -17.13 3.88 6.81
CA ALA A 404 -17.02 4.91 7.85
C ALA A 404 -17.88 6.14 7.52
N LEU A 405 -17.84 6.62 6.26
CA LEU A 405 -18.70 7.71 5.79
C LEU A 405 -20.20 7.34 5.86
N LYS A 406 -20.55 6.10 5.50
CA LYS A 406 -21.93 5.59 5.64
C LYS A 406 -22.41 5.61 7.09
N PHE A 407 -21.61 5.14 8.04
CA PHE A 407 -21.99 5.19 9.47
C PHE A 407 -22.17 6.62 9.96
N MET A 408 -21.32 7.56 9.52
CA MET A 408 -21.48 8.98 9.83
C MET A 408 -22.79 9.54 9.25
N ARG A 409 -23.14 9.20 8.01
CA ARG A 409 -24.41 9.55 7.38
C ARG A 409 -25.61 9.00 8.16
N LEU A 410 -25.60 7.70 8.51
CA LEU A 410 -26.68 7.07 9.27
C LEU A 410 -26.88 7.73 10.63
N LEU A 411 -25.80 8.04 11.36
CA LEU A 411 -25.86 8.75 12.63
C LEU A 411 -26.51 10.13 12.45
N LEU A 412 -26.04 10.89 11.46
CA LEU A 412 -26.55 12.22 11.16
C LEU A 412 -28.04 12.17 10.76
N LEU A 413 -28.42 11.17 9.95
CA LEU A 413 -29.78 10.93 9.50
C LEU A 413 -30.74 10.64 10.67
N ILE A 414 -30.36 9.74 11.57
CA ILE A 414 -31.17 9.38 12.73
C ILE A 414 -31.35 10.58 13.67
N LEU A 415 -30.28 11.32 13.94
CA LEU A 415 -30.37 12.52 14.78
C LEU A 415 -31.27 13.60 14.15
N THR A 416 -31.15 13.80 12.82
CA THR A 416 -32.01 14.75 12.08
C THR A 416 -33.46 14.30 12.11
N ALA A 417 -33.74 13.00 11.94
CA ALA A 417 -35.10 12.48 11.95
C ALA A 417 -35.83 12.71 13.31
N ILE A 418 -35.11 12.57 14.43
CA ILE A 418 -35.67 12.68 15.77
C ILE A 418 -35.75 14.13 16.25
N PHE A 419 -34.67 14.91 16.04
CA PHE A 419 -34.52 16.24 16.65
C PHE A 419 -34.58 17.38 15.64
N ASN A 420 -34.87 17.13 14.36
CA ASN A 420 -34.91 18.12 13.28
C ASN A 420 -33.59 18.94 13.22
N LEU A 421 -33.63 20.28 13.10
CA LEU A 421 -32.43 21.14 12.98
C LEU A 421 -31.43 20.98 14.14
N PRO A 422 -31.81 20.98 15.43
CA PRO A 422 -30.89 20.67 16.53
C PRO A 422 -30.19 19.32 16.35
N GLY A 423 -30.90 18.30 15.87
CA GLY A 423 -30.33 16.98 15.57
C GLY A 423 -29.31 17.02 14.44
N PHE A 424 -29.61 17.74 13.38
CA PHE A 424 -28.66 17.93 12.27
C PHE A 424 -27.38 18.64 12.73
N LEU A 425 -27.51 19.75 13.47
CA LEU A 425 -26.36 20.50 13.98
C LEU A 425 -25.49 19.69 14.95
N THR A 426 -26.12 18.98 15.89
CA THR A 426 -25.41 18.09 16.83
C THR A 426 -24.74 16.93 16.09
N GLY A 427 -25.39 16.34 15.08
CA GLY A 427 -24.81 15.32 14.23
C GLY A 427 -23.61 15.83 13.45
N CYS A 428 -23.69 17.01 12.84
CA CYS A 428 -22.55 17.66 12.18
C CYS A 428 -21.37 17.86 13.15
N LEU A 429 -21.64 18.34 14.37
CA LEU A 429 -20.62 18.50 15.40
C LEU A 429 -19.96 17.16 15.73
N ILE A 430 -20.72 16.09 15.93
CA ILE A 430 -20.19 14.76 16.22
C ILE A 430 -19.33 14.27 15.06
N VAL A 431 -19.76 14.42 13.81
CA VAL A 431 -18.97 14.04 12.63
C VAL A 431 -17.62 14.78 12.63
N VAL A 432 -17.63 16.10 12.82
CA VAL A 432 -16.39 16.90 12.87
C VAL A 432 -15.49 16.44 14.03
N LEU A 433 -16.05 16.19 15.21
CA LEU A 433 -15.28 15.69 16.36
C LEU A 433 -14.67 14.29 16.09
N CYS A 434 -15.43 13.40 15.45
CA CYS A 434 -14.92 12.07 15.07
C CYS A 434 -13.72 12.16 14.12
N PHE A 435 -13.71 13.10 13.19
CA PHE A 435 -12.56 13.31 12.31
C PHE A 435 -11.38 13.96 13.03
N THR A 436 -11.61 14.98 13.85
CA THR A 436 -10.54 15.76 14.50
C THR A 436 -9.86 15.00 15.63
N PHE A 437 -10.62 14.27 16.46
CA PHE A 437 -10.08 13.48 17.57
C PHE A 437 -9.57 12.09 17.15
N ASN A 438 -9.75 11.72 15.90
CA ASN A 438 -9.15 10.50 15.39
C ASN A 438 -7.63 10.73 15.19
N LYS A 439 -6.81 9.84 15.77
CA LYS A 439 -5.35 9.94 15.71
C LYS A 439 -4.79 8.82 14.84
N THR A 440 -3.74 9.13 14.09
CA THR A 440 -2.90 8.17 13.38
C THR A 440 -2.01 7.39 14.35
N LEU A 441 -1.28 6.40 13.88
CA LEU A 441 -0.33 5.64 14.71
C LEU A 441 0.78 6.53 15.29
N SER A 442 1.19 7.57 14.58
CA SER A 442 2.16 8.58 15.06
C SER A 442 1.59 9.57 16.07
N GLY A 443 0.34 9.38 16.54
CA GLY A 443 -0.32 10.33 17.45
C GLY A 443 -0.76 11.64 16.81
N ARG A 444 -0.44 11.88 15.54
CA ARG A 444 -0.85 13.07 14.76
C ARG A 444 -2.33 13.01 14.43
N SER A 445 -2.94 14.17 14.16
CA SER A 445 -4.34 14.25 13.74
C SER A 445 -4.56 13.48 12.44
N TYR A 446 -5.71 12.81 12.32
CA TYR A 446 -6.16 12.13 11.12
C TYR A 446 -6.41 13.09 9.93
N LEU A 447 -6.68 14.37 10.24
CA LEU A 447 -6.84 15.46 9.27
C LEU A 447 -5.51 16.15 8.90
N ASN A 448 -4.35 15.57 9.24
CA ASN A 448 -3.07 16.21 8.97
C ASN A 448 -2.84 16.35 7.46
N VAL A 449 -3.04 17.56 6.96
CA VAL A 449 -2.75 17.96 5.57
C VAL A 449 -1.26 18.28 5.51
N LYS A 450 -0.45 17.40 4.93
CA LYS A 450 0.83 17.83 4.37
C LYS A 450 0.49 18.57 3.07
N LEU A 451 0.44 19.89 3.12
CA LEU A 451 0.56 20.75 1.95
C LEU A 451 2.04 20.66 1.52
N ASN A 452 2.35 19.74 0.61
CA ASN A 452 3.61 19.78 -0.15
C ASN A 452 3.43 20.65 -1.37
#